data_b1998601c732eae089736a8e135f6720
#
_entry.id   b1998601c732eae089736a8e135f6720
#
_cell.length_a   1.000
_cell.length_b   1.000
_cell.length_c   1.000
_cell.angle_alpha   90.00
_cell.angle_beta   90.00
_cell.angle_gamma   90.00
#
_symmetry.space_group_name_H-M   'P 1'
#
loop_
_entity.id
_entity.type
_entity.pdbx_description
1 polymer ?
#
loop_
_entity_poly.entity_id
_entity_poly.type
_entity_poly.pdbx_seq_one_letter_code
_entity_poly.pdbx_strand_id
1 'polypeptide(L)'
;TSARAWSTSGKAASYILDSETTPVISIKNIHVLTDYLQKEEFLTESGQVRHVILSEMGYTSSEGQDLQAASFVYAYKIIESNQYIDSMLFSRQTDATEEVNQGLALGISTLGGGRKSIYNAFKYVDTAQSAAYTDFALNIIGVSNWNEIIKRH
;
A
#
# COMPACT_ATOMS: atom_id res chain seq x y z
N THR A 1 6.26 3.60 6.55
CA THR A 1 6.79 2.23 6.35
C THR A 1 7.54 2.23 5.05
N SER A 2 8.88 2.24 5.14
CA SER A 2 9.77 2.35 3.99
C SER A 2 9.62 1.15 3.06
N ALA A 3 9.89 1.36 1.75
CA ALA A 3 10.01 0.34 0.72
C ALA A 3 10.93 -0.86 1.11
N ARG A 4 11.74 -0.72 2.15
CA ARG A 4 12.51 -1.82 2.76
C ARG A 4 11.68 -3.00 3.25
N ALA A 5 10.36 -2.87 3.38
CA ALA A 5 9.48 -4.03 3.63
C ALA A 5 9.46 -5.05 2.48
N TRP A 6 9.97 -4.65 1.30
CA TRP A 6 10.11 -5.50 0.10
C TRP A 6 11.48 -6.12 -0.04
N SER A 7 12.48 -5.56 0.65
CA SER A 7 13.83 -6.09 0.61
C SER A 7 13.81 -7.54 1.07
N THR A 8 14.28 -8.43 0.23
CA THR A 8 14.58 -9.83 0.50
C THR A 8 15.63 -10.02 1.61
N SER A 9 16.16 -8.93 2.19
CA SER A 9 17.01 -8.96 3.36
C SER A 9 16.16 -9.21 4.61
N GLY A 10 16.12 -10.46 5.04
CA GLY A 10 15.20 -11.09 5.99
C GLY A 10 14.98 -10.48 7.39
N LYS A 11 15.56 -9.32 7.73
CA LYS A 11 15.38 -8.75 9.08
C LYS A 11 14.12 -7.88 9.24
N ALA A 12 13.68 -7.15 8.22
CA ALA A 12 12.46 -6.34 8.32
C ALA A 12 11.18 -7.16 8.12
N ALA A 13 11.27 -8.31 7.43
CA ALA A 13 10.15 -9.20 7.19
C ALA A 13 9.78 -10.08 8.42
N SER A 14 10.71 -10.29 9.35
CA SER A 14 10.52 -11.20 10.49
C SER A 14 9.54 -10.66 11.56
N TYR A 15 9.22 -9.38 11.52
CA TYR A 15 8.28 -8.77 12.47
C TYR A 15 6.85 -8.66 11.94
N ILE A 16 6.63 -8.94 10.66
CA ILE A 16 5.31 -8.87 10.02
C ILE A 16 4.78 -10.29 9.91
N LEU A 17 3.96 -10.69 10.87
CA LEU A 17 3.38 -12.03 10.94
C LEU A 17 1.96 -12.03 10.36
N ASP A 18 1.55 -13.14 9.78
CA ASP A 18 0.18 -13.41 9.34
C ASP A 18 -0.65 -14.03 10.48
N SER A 19 -0.61 -13.42 11.65
CA SER A 19 -1.32 -13.88 12.84
C SER A 19 -1.63 -12.73 13.78
N GLU A 20 -2.60 -12.91 14.67
CA GLU A 20 -2.97 -11.91 15.70
C GLU A 20 -1.83 -11.56 16.67
N THR A 21 -0.81 -12.40 16.75
CA THR A 21 0.38 -12.12 17.57
C THR A 21 1.39 -11.23 16.88
N THR A 22 1.10 -10.73 15.67
CA THR A 22 1.98 -9.81 14.96
C THR A 22 2.23 -8.54 15.78
N PRO A 23 3.48 -8.13 16.00
CA PRO A 23 3.77 -6.89 16.69
C PRO A 23 3.54 -5.65 15.83
N VAL A 24 3.36 -5.84 14.50
CA VAL A 24 3.22 -4.74 13.53
C VAL A 24 2.18 -5.08 12.48
N ILE A 25 1.24 -4.16 12.26
CA ILE A 25 0.35 -4.17 11.09
C ILE A 25 0.95 -3.28 10.01
N SER A 26 1.05 -3.81 8.82
CA SER A 26 1.48 -3.13 7.60
C SER A 26 0.55 -3.50 6.46
N ILE A 27 0.72 -2.89 5.29
CA ILE A 27 -0.09 -3.27 4.12
C ILE A 27 0.06 -4.76 3.76
N LYS A 28 1.19 -5.38 4.08
CA LYS A 28 1.47 -6.79 3.77
C LYS A 28 0.59 -7.76 4.55
N ASN A 29 0.23 -7.42 5.78
CA ASN A 29 -0.59 -8.24 6.68
C ASN A 29 -1.83 -7.49 7.19
N ILE A 30 -2.34 -6.52 6.43
CA ILE A 30 -3.51 -5.71 6.83
C ILE A 30 -4.76 -6.56 7.07
N HIS A 31 -4.86 -7.73 6.41
CA HIS A 31 -5.93 -8.69 6.64
C HIS A 31 -6.01 -9.14 8.10
N VAL A 32 -4.89 -9.24 8.82
CA VAL A 32 -4.90 -9.60 10.25
C VAL A 32 -5.73 -8.60 11.06
N LEU A 33 -5.67 -7.29 10.73
CA LEU A 33 -6.50 -6.28 11.36
C LEU A 33 -7.98 -6.46 11.00
N THR A 34 -8.28 -6.64 9.71
CA THR A 34 -9.68 -6.78 9.28
C THR A 34 -10.31 -8.09 9.76
N ASP A 35 -9.55 -9.18 9.86
CA ASP A 35 -10.01 -10.44 10.45
C ASP A 35 -10.26 -10.28 11.96
N TYR A 36 -9.38 -9.56 12.65
CA TYR A 36 -9.54 -9.25 14.08
C TYR A 36 -10.82 -8.46 14.37
N LEU A 37 -11.17 -7.48 13.52
CA LEU A 37 -12.37 -6.66 13.66
C LEU A 37 -13.69 -7.44 13.41
N GLN A 38 -13.63 -8.67 12.89
CA GLN A 38 -14.80 -9.53 12.69
C GLN A 38 -15.21 -10.29 13.96
N LYS A 39 -14.40 -10.25 15.02
CA LYS A 39 -14.76 -10.90 16.29
C LYS A 39 -15.96 -10.20 16.92
N GLU A 40 -16.81 -10.97 17.59
CA GLU A 40 -18.08 -10.53 18.17
C GLU A 40 -17.92 -9.26 19.03
N GLU A 41 -16.85 -9.19 19.83
CA GLU A 41 -16.53 -8.09 20.75
C GLU A 41 -16.22 -6.74 20.04
N PHE A 42 -15.91 -6.76 18.73
CA PHE A 42 -15.60 -5.57 17.93
C PHE A 42 -16.71 -5.16 16.96
N LEU A 43 -17.76 -5.94 16.85
CA LEU A 43 -18.90 -5.59 16.01
C LEU A 43 -19.59 -4.31 16.50
N THR A 44 -20.34 -3.69 15.62
CA THR A 44 -21.23 -2.59 16.01
C THR A 44 -22.39 -3.13 16.85
N GLU A 45 -23.17 -2.25 17.48
CA GLU A 45 -24.39 -2.61 18.19
C GLU A 45 -25.40 -3.35 17.31
N SER A 46 -25.37 -3.11 16.00
CA SER A 46 -26.19 -3.81 14.99
C SER A 46 -25.56 -5.11 14.48
N GLY A 47 -24.42 -5.56 15.02
CA GLY A 47 -23.74 -6.79 14.64
C GLY A 47 -22.95 -6.70 13.33
N GLN A 48 -22.65 -5.49 12.84
CA GLN A 48 -21.88 -5.29 11.61
C GLN A 48 -20.39 -5.15 11.90
N VAL A 49 -19.54 -5.65 10.98
CA VAL A 49 -18.09 -5.46 11.03
C VAL A 49 -17.75 -3.98 10.83
N ARG A 50 -16.80 -3.47 11.60
CA ARG A 50 -16.27 -2.11 11.44
C ARG A 50 -15.30 -2.08 10.27
N HIS A 51 -15.50 -1.15 9.36
CA HIS A 51 -14.63 -0.95 8.21
C HIS A 51 -13.45 -0.03 8.56
N VAL A 52 -12.38 -0.18 7.77
CA VAL A 52 -11.11 0.52 7.95
C VAL A 52 -10.95 1.60 6.88
N ILE A 53 -10.50 2.78 7.29
CA ILE A 53 -10.01 3.83 6.39
C ILE A 53 -8.51 4.01 6.66
N LEU A 54 -7.68 3.85 5.63
CA LEU A 54 -6.26 4.14 5.69
C LEU A 54 -6.05 5.63 5.38
N SER A 55 -6.08 6.46 6.43
CA SER A 55 -6.14 7.92 6.32
C SER A 55 -4.84 8.58 5.88
N GLU A 56 -3.70 7.89 6.02
CA GLU A 56 -2.38 8.40 5.66
C GLU A 56 -1.49 7.30 5.09
N MET A 57 -1.42 7.24 3.77
CA MET A 57 -0.56 6.30 3.07
C MET A 57 0.40 7.05 2.17
N GLY A 58 1.67 6.68 2.18
CA GLY A 58 2.68 7.28 1.31
C GLY A 58 3.92 6.41 1.18
N TYR A 59 4.55 6.50 0.03
CA TYR A 59 5.79 5.80 -0.28
C TYR A 59 6.79 6.81 -0.83
N THR A 60 8.03 6.79 -0.34
CA THR A 60 9.06 7.71 -0.80
C THR A 60 9.64 7.27 -2.14
N SER A 61 9.94 8.25 -3.00
CA SER A 61 10.70 8.04 -4.23
C SER A 61 12.21 8.23 -4.05
N SER A 62 12.69 8.45 -2.83
CA SER A 62 14.13 8.66 -2.56
C SER A 62 14.99 7.45 -2.94
N GLU A 63 14.41 6.25 -2.97
CA GLU A 63 15.08 5.01 -3.40
C GLU A 63 14.73 4.63 -4.86
N GLY A 64 13.95 5.45 -5.56
CA GLY A 64 13.53 5.25 -6.94
C GLY A 64 12.05 5.49 -7.17
N GLN A 65 11.73 6.18 -8.26
CA GLN A 65 10.35 6.49 -8.61
C GLN A 65 9.53 5.24 -8.98
N ASP A 66 10.16 4.26 -9.64
CA ASP A 66 9.49 3.01 -10.01
C ASP A 66 9.20 2.14 -8.78
N LEU A 67 10.07 2.18 -7.78
CA LEU A 67 9.85 1.51 -6.50
C LEU A 67 8.69 2.16 -5.73
N GLN A 68 8.61 3.50 -5.71
CA GLN A 68 7.46 4.23 -5.17
C GLN A 68 6.16 3.79 -5.85
N ALA A 69 6.15 3.79 -7.19
CA ALA A 69 4.99 3.42 -7.98
C ALA A 69 4.58 1.95 -7.75
N ALA A 70 5.53 1.02 -7.72
CA ALA A 70 5.27 -0.39 -7.44
C ALA A 70 4.71 -0.61 -6.03
N SER A 71 5.23 0.13 -5.03
CA SER A 71 4.73 0.07 -3.65
C SER A 71 3.28 0.56 -3.54
N PHE A 72 2.94 1.62 -4.26
CA PHE A 72 1.57 2.12 -4.36
C PHE A 72 0.63 1.07 -4.99
N VAL A 73 1.02 0.51 -6.15
CA VAL A 73 0.19 -0.49 -6.85
C VAL A 73 -0.02 -1.73 -5.99
N TYR A 74 1.02 -2.21 -5.33
CA TYR A 74 0.90 -3.32 -4.39
C TYR A 74 -0.13 -3.05 -3.29
N ALA A 75 0.00 -1.90 -2.64
CA ALA A 75 -0.94 -1.51 -1.58
C ALA A 75 -2.37 -1.45 -2.11
N TYR A 76 -2.56 -0.83 -3.28
CA TYR A 76 -3.86 -0.72 -3.92
C TYR A 76 -4.47 -2.10 -4.17
N LYS A 77 -3.71 -3.04 -4.77
CA LYS A 77 -4.20 -4.39 -5.08
C LYS A 77 -4.59 -5.19 -3.84
N ILE A 78 -3.88 -5.04 -2.73
CA ILE A 78 -4.27 -5.65 -1.45
C ILE A 78 -5.55 -5.02 -0.91
N ILE A 79 -5.65 -3.69 -0.92
CA ILE A 79 -6.81 -2.95 -0.40
C ILE A 79 -8.06 -3.24 -1.24
N GLU A 80 -7.94 -3.19 -2.57
CA GLU A 80 -9.02 -3.50 -3.50
C GLU A 80 -9.62 -4.90 -3.28
N SER A 81 -8.79 -5.84 -2.83
CA SER A 81 -9.21 -7.22 -2.54
C SER A 81 -9.86 -7.42 -1.17
N ASN A 82 -9.81 -6.44 -0.28
CA ASN A 82 -10.30 -6.55 1.10
C ASN A 82 -11.59 -5.74 1.29
N GLN A 83 -12.71 -6.44 1.39
CA GLN A 83 -14.05 -5.83 1.50
C GLN A 83 -14.28 -4.96 2.75
N TYR A 84 -13.42 -5.05 3.75
CA TYR A 84 -13.52 -4.28 5.00
C TYR A 84 -12.64 -3.04 5.02
N ILE A 85 -11.99 -2.70 3.90
CA ILE A 85 -11.23 -1.45 3.74
C ILE A 85 -11.94 -0.57 2.74
N ASP A 86 -12.53 0.54 3.22
CA ASP A 86 -13.35 1.42 2.40
C ASP A 86 -12.52 2.36 1.53
N SER A 87 -11.37 2.80 2.02
CA SER A 87 -10.55 3.77 1.29
C SER A 87 -9.11 3.83 1.75
N MET A 88 -8.28 4.35 0.85
CA MET A 88 -6.89 4.71 1.09
C MET A 88 -6.66 6.16 0.61
N LEU A 89 -6.25 7.03 1.54
CA LEU A 89 -5.87 8.40 1.23
C LEU A 89 -4.36 8.46 1.05
N PHE A 90 -3.94 8.78 -0.17
CA PHE A 90 -2.51 8.83 -0.49
C PHE A 90 -1.93 10.22 -0.20
N SER A 91 -0.91 10.29 0.58
CA SER A 91 -0.13 11.50 0.85
C SER A 91 1.13 11.44 -0.01
N ARG A 92 1.31 12.31 -0.97
CA ARG A 92 0.62 13.58 -1.27
C ARG A 92 0.65 13.84 -2.78
N GLN A 93 0.02 14.92 -3.23
CA GLN A 93 0.01 15.29 -4.65
C GLN A 93 1.39 15.76 -5.14
N THR A 94 2.05 16.65 -4.40
CA THR A 94 3.35 17.22 -4.77
C THR A 94 4.32 17.09 -3.60
N ASP A 95 5.58 16.80 -3.86
CA ASP A 95 6.61 16.78 -2.83
C ASP A 95 6.61 18.06 -2.00
N ALA A 96 6.98 17.97 -0.72
CA ALA A 96 7.22 19.10 0.15
C ALA A 96 8.73 19.18 0.48
N THR A 97 9.28 20.39 0.47
CA THR A 97 10.71 20.63 0.66
C THR A 97 11.22 20.03 1.98
N GLU A 98 10.48 20.23 3.06
CA GLU A 98 10.85 19.77 4.40
C GLU A 98 10.88 18.24 4.47
N GLU A 99 9.93 17.57 3.83
CA GLU A 99 9.85 16.11 3.77
C GLU A 99 10.95 15.53 2.87
N VAL A 100 11.20 16.13 1.71
CA VAL A 100 12.27 15.70 0.79
C VAL A 100 13.64 15.77 1.48
N ASN A 101 13.89 16.83 2.26
CA ASN A 101 15.14 16.97 3.04
C ASN A 101 15.28 15.87 4.12
N GLN A 102 14.19 15.23 4.52
CA GLN A 102 14.16 14.09 5.46
C GLN A 102 14.12 12.73 4.74
N GLY A 103 14.25 12.70 3.41
CA GLY A 103 14.16 11.48 2.61
C GLY A 103 12.73 11.01 2.33
N LEU A 104 11.73 11.87 2.56
CA LEU A 104 10.31 11.57 2.38
C LEU A 104 9.74 12.24 1.11
N ALA A 105 10.28 11.92 -0.05
CA ALA A 105 9.77 12.40 -1.34
C ALA A 105 8.47 11.65 -1.71
N LEU A 106 7.37 11.98 -1.01
CA LEU A 106 6.09 11.23 -1.02
C LEU A 106 5.16 11.62 -2.17
N GLY A 107 5.38 12.78 -2.81
CA GLY A 107 4.51 13.28 -3.87
C GLY A 107 4.37 12.35 -5.07
N ILE A 108 3.22 12.41 -5.73
CA ILE A 108 3.04 11.83 -7.08
C ILE A 108 3.67 12.73 -8.17
N SER A 109 3.99 13.98 -7.79
CA SER A 109 4.74 14.94 -8.57
C SER A 109 5.92 15.49 -7.77
N THR A 110 6.97 15.95 -8.46
CA THR A 110 8.14 16.58 -7.85
C THR A 110 7.81 17.98 -7.32
N LEU A 111 8.73 18.60 -6.56
CA LEU A 111 8.64 20.01 -6.11
C LEU A 111 8.36 20.99 -7.27
N GLY A 112 8.92 20.74 -8.46
CA GLY A 112 8.72 21.53 -9.66
C GLY A 112 7.45 21.18 -10.46
N GLY A 113 6.59 20.29 -9.94
CA GLY A 113 5.36 19.86 -10.61
C GLY A 113 5.57 18.79 -11.69
N GLY A 114 6.80 18.28 -11.88
CA GLY A 114 7.08 17.19 -12.80
C GLY A 114 6.42 15.86 -12.33
N ARG A 115 5.78 15.14 -13.26
CA ARG A 115 5.14 13.86 -12.95
C ARG A 115 6.19 12.78 -12.68
N LYS A 116 6.02 12.03 -11.59
CA LYS A 116 6.82 10.85 -11.29
C LYS A 116 6.21 9.58 -11.92
N SER A 117 6.94 8.46 -11.91
CA SER A 117 6.44 7.16 -12.40
C SER A 117 5.09 6.75 -11.79
N ILE A 118 4.87 7.05 -10.51
CA ILE A 118 3.61 6.79 -9.79
C ILE A 118 2.41 7.55 -10.37
N TYR A 119 2.61 8.66 -11.08
CA TYR A 119 1.50 9.51 -11.54
C TYR A 119 0.48 8.75 -12.39
N ASN A 120 0.96 8.02 -13.39
CA ASN A 120 0.08 7.24 -14.26
C ASN A 120 -0.49 6.00 -13.55
N ALA A 121 0.29 5.34 -12.72
CA ALA A 121 -0.20 4.24 -11.90
C ALA A 121 -1.36 4.72 -11.01
N PHE A 122 -1.19 5.85 -10.31
CA PHE A 122 -2.24 6.44 -9.47
C PHE A 122 -3.49 6.83 -10.27
N LYS A 123 -3.29 7.43 -11.46
CA LYS A 123 -4.41 7.91 -12.29
C LYS A 123 -5.25 6.78 -12.88
N TYR A 124 -4.65 5.63 -13.18
CA TYR A 124 -5.30 4.58 -13.96
C TYR A 124 -5.54 3.27 -13.20
N VAL A 125 -5.10 3.15 -11.95
CA VAL A 125 -5.12 1.90 -11.17
C VAL A 125 -6.51 1.27 -11.05
N ASP A 126 -7.56 2.06 -11.01
CA ASP A 126 -8.96 1.65 -10.87
C ASP A 126 -9.77 1.73 -12.17
N THR A 127 -9.08 1.81 -13.32
CA THR A 127 -9.71 1.95 -14.62
C THR A 127 -9.54 0.71 -15.49
N ALA A 128 -10.25 0.64 -16.61
CA ALA A 128 -10.05 -0.40 -17.63
C ALA A 128 -8.62 -0.44 -18.21
N GLN A 129 -7.83 0.62 -18.01
CA GLN A 129 -6.44 0.70 -18.46
C GLN A 129 -5.43 0.26 -17.37
N SER A 130 -5.91 -0.19 -16.21
CA SER A 130 -5.09 -0.50 -15.04
C SER A 130 -3.86 -1.36 -15.39
N ALA A 131 -4.04 -2.49 -16.08
CA ALA A 131 -2.96 -3.40 -16.42
C ALA A 131 -1.79 -2.71 -17.13
N ALA A 132 -2.06 -1.81 -18.09
CA ALA A 132 -1.03 -1.08 -18.85
C ALA A 132 -0.14 -0.19 -17.96
N TYR A 133 -0.65 0.23 -16.78
CA TYR A 133 0.03 1.16 -15.88
C TYR A 133 0.42 0.55 -14.52
N THR A 134 0.08 -0.73 -14.29
CA THR A 134 0.35 -1.40 -13.01
C THR A 134 1.20 -2.66 -13.14
N ASP A 135 1.15 -3.38 -14.27
CA ASP A 135 1.80 -4.68 -14.41
C ASP A 135 3.33 -4.62 -14.40
N PHE A 136 3.94 -3.45 -14.65
CA PHE A 136 5.38 -3.25 -14.46
C PHE A 136 5.81 -3.57 -13.01
N ALA A 137 4.91 -3.36 -12.04
CA ALA A 137 5.18 -3.59 -10.64
C ALA A 137 5.37 -5.06 -10.29
N LEU A 138 4.79 -6.00 -11.06
CA LEU A 138 4.95 -7.44 -10.86
C LEU A 138 6.43 -7.84 -10.87
N ASN A 139 7.22 -7.32 -11.82
CA ASN A 139 8.65 -7.58 -11.89
C ASN A 139 9.42 -7.03 -10.69
N ILE A 140 9.05 -5.82 -10.21
CA ILE A 140 9.71 -5.16 -9.07
C ILE A 140 9.36 -5.90 -7.76
N ILE A 141 8.13 -6.39 -7.64
CA ILE A 141 7.63 -7.16 -6.50
C ILE A 141 8.20 -8.58 -6.51
N GLY A 142 8.50 -9.13 -7.69
CA GLY A 142 9.02 -10.48 -7.87
C GLY A 142 7.94 -11.56 -7.91
N VAL A 143 6.75 -11.22 -8.44
CA VAL A 143 5.63 -12.15 -8.64
C VAL A 143 5.21 -12.20 -10.09
N SER A 144 4.54 -13.28 -10.50
CA SER A 144 4.12 -13.48 -11.90
C SER A 144 2.73 -12.90 -12.17
N ASN A 145 1.91 -12.77 -11.16
CA ASN A 145 0.55 -12.21 -11.25
C ASN A 145 0.05 -11.70 -9.89
N TRP A 146 -0.99 -10.88 -9.91
CA TRP A 146 -1.54 -10.26 -8.71
C TRP A 146 -2.16 -11.25 -7.71
N ASN A 147 -2.63 -12.42 -8.15
CA ASN A 147 -3.22 -13.42 -7.25
C ASN A 147 -2.22 -13.99 -6.24
N GLU A 148 -0.92 -13.88 -6.50
CA GLU A 148 0.11 -14.36 -5.57
C GLU A 148 0.22 -13.51 -4.30
N ILE A 149 -0.24 -12.24 -4.36
CA ILE A 149 -0.19 -11.33 -3.22
C ILE A 149 -1.56 -11.07 -2.59
N ILE A 150 -2.64 -11.33 -3.33
CA ILE A 150 -4.01 -11.11 -2.88
C ILE A 150 -4.43 -12.28 -1.99
N LYS A 151 -4.63 -12.01 -0.72
CA LYS A 151 -5.28 -12.96 0.19
C LYS A 151 -6.78 -12.67 0.17
N ARG A 152 -7.54 -13.60 -0.38
CA ARG A 152 -9.02 -13.50 -0.39
C ARG A 152 -9.53 -13.87 1.00
N HIS A 153 -10.27 -12.96 1.58
CA HIS A 153 -10.95 -13.12 2.87
C HIS A 153 -12.45 -13.12 2.67
#